data_41ab608f8b0169ff1f4b0c2f18b9fb38
#
_entry.id   41ab608f8b0169ff1f4b0c2f18b9fb38
#
_cell.length_a   1.000
_cell.length_b   1.000
_cell.length_c   1.000
_cell.angle_alpha   90.00
_cell.angle_beta   90.00
_cell.angle_gamma   90.00
#
_symmetry.space_group_name_H-M   'P 1'
#
loop_
_entity.id
_entity.type
_entity.pdbx_description
1 polymer ?
#
loop_
_entity_poly.entity_id
_entity_poly.type
_entity_poly.pdbx_seq_one_letter_code
_entity_poly.pdbx_strand_id
1 'polypeptide(L)'
;MRERIANLSRRELLKLFGISVGTSLAGEAAWPRKIQAQSRKVTPRKNVRNVIFIQNCGAMSPPECLDFKETRFTAKDLDIQTVNSDFVISKAIFPNYEKWAPRATLVRSFYENSLVHSSAQYHTQAGRALNAAILREIPAFGSVVAYELESERRSSDTFPTFVSFDLWNARCPQIGSGMLHPRFSGLDINTASVFEAFGAGEDDSAAKNSVLAERWEVLGRMSEVSPSGGIGGKANEYKAHYEYAYKILTDARFKKVLNLSEQDKARYGVSKDRGTCKIGLAMLLARNVLAADAGARFLWVANTYNGGNGPADNHDQLYGRGALAPKGAQLSIYESGPRLDAAFSSLIEDLSKMPGKEPGKALLDETMVCMVHEFGRNPEMNTNGGRDHWGPCFTNLFMGGGVKPGRIIGKTDGYKVTDVGWKFKEQPMIDHVVSTIYTALGIDWSKKIVDTPSGRAYEYQQTAPLGGPAFIPSTPIEELFV
;
A
#
# COMPACT_ATOMS: atom_id res chain seq x y z
N MET A 1 -24.91 19.90 11.58
CA MET A 1 -23.81 18.93 11.72
C MET A 1 -24.23 17.74 12.59
N ARG A 2 -24.84 17.95 13.77
CA ARG A 2 -25.42 16.87 14.63
C ARG A 2 -26.39 15.93 13.88
N GLU A 3 -27.26 16.49 13.02
CA GLU A 3 -28.21 15.71 12.22
C GLU A 3 -27.56 14.84 11.13
N ARG A 4 -26.41 15.23 10.55
CA ARG A 4 -25.71 14.44 9.54
C ARG A 4 -25.06 13.19 10.11
N ILE A 5 -24.49 13.27 11.31
CA ILE A 5 -23.88 12.10 11.96
C ILE A 5 -24.96 11.17 12.54
N ALA A 6 -26.08 11.74 12.98
CA ALA A 6 -27.25 10.97 13.46
C ALA A 6 -27.89 10.13 12.36
N ASN A 7 -27.72 10.54 11.08
CA ASN A 7 -28.35 9.93 9.93
C ASN A 7 -27.41 9.06 9.07
N LEU A 8 -26.18 8.82 9.51
CA LEU A 8 -25.32 7.88 8.80
C LEU A 8 -25.91 6.48 8.86
N SER A 9 -26.23 5.94 7.70
CA SER A 9 -26.67 4.56 7.56
C SER A 9 -25.54 3.60 7.99
N ARG A 10 -25.89 2.36 8.39
CA ARG A 10 -24.92 1.30 8.71
C ARG A 10 -23.87 1.12 7.59
N ARG A 11 -24.29 1.30 6.34
CA ARG A 11 -23.47 1.19 5.14
C ARG A 11 -22.45 2.34 5.02
N GLU A 12 -22.82 3.53 5.44
CA GLU A 12 -21.96 4.71 5.44
C GLU A 12 -20.94 4.66 6.58
N LEU A 13 -21.34 4.17 7.76
CA LEU A 13 -20.40 3.92 8.87
C LEU A 13 -19.34 2.87 8.47
N LEU A 14 -19.75 1.79 7.83
CA LEU A 14 -18.83 0.75 7.34
C LEU A 14 -17.92 1.25 6.21
N LYS A 15 -18.43 2.11 5.32
CA LYS A 15 -17.63 2.77 4.28
C LYS A 15 -16.59 3.73 4.87
N LEU A 16 -16.92 4.42 5.95
CA LEU A 16 -16.03 5.32 6.67
C LEU A 16 -14.77 4.60 7.20
N PHE A 17 -14.93 3.33 7.57
CA PHE A 17 -13.85 2.48 8.07
C PHE A 17 -13.21 1.59 7.00
N GLY A 18 -13.54 1.79 5.70
CA GLY A 18 -13.02 0.94 4.64
C GLY A 18 -13.37 -0.54 4.80
N ILE A 19 -14.29 -0.86 5.71
CA ILE A 19 -14.74 -2.23 5.92
C ILE A 19 -15.64 -2.59 4.74
N SER A 20 -15.04 -3.07 3.65
CA SER A 20 -15.79 -3.67 2.58
C SER A 20 -16.44 -4.94 3.13
N VAL A 21 -17.74 -4.90 3.32
CA VAL A 21 -18.53 -6.09 3.56
C VAL A 21 -18.54 -6.86 2.23
N GLY A 22 -17.45 -7.58 2.00
CA GLY A 22 -17.49 -8.64 1.02
C GLY A 22 -18.53 -9.63 1.49
N THR A 23 -19.65 -9.72 0.77
CA THR A 23 -20.64 -10.74 1.01
C THR A 23 -20.02 -12.09 0.70
N SER A 24 -19.26 -12.65 1.64
CA SER A 24 -18.95 -14.07 1.59
C SER A 24 -20.24 -14.83 1.88
N LEU A 25 -20.79 -15.45 0.84
CA LEU A 25 -21.90 -16.41 0.93
C LEU A 25 -21.44 -17.76 1.51
N ALA A 26 -20.35 -17.81 2.24
CA ALA A 26 -19.89 -19.00 2.94
C ALA A 26 -20.53 -19.03 4.33
N GLY A 27 -21.33 -20.04 4.58
CA GLY A 27 -21.72 -20.44 5.92
C GLY A 27 -20.46 -20.67 6.79
N GLU A 28 -20.64 -20.84 8.10
CA GLU A 28 -19.57 -21.02 9.11
C GLU A 28 -18.29 -21.61 8.52
N ALA A 29 -17.49 -20.79 7.85
CA ALA A 29 -16.22 -21.20 7.32
C ALA A 29 -15.31 -21.33 8.53
N ALA A 30 -15.13 -22.57 8.98
CA ALA A 30 -14.07 -22.90 9.91
C ALA A 30 -12.80 -22.25 9.41
N TRP A 31 -12.06 -21.60 10.30
CA TRP A 31 -10.74 -21.07 10.02
C TRP A 31 -9.94 -22.10 9.20
N PRO A 32 -9.16 -21.65 8.18
CA PRO A 32 -8.20 -22.53 7.57
C PRO A 32 -7.32 -23.13 8.69
N ARG A 33 -7.48 -24.39 8.97
CA ARG A 33 -6.81 -25.06 10.09
C ARG A 33 -5.55 -25.81 9.65
N LYS A 34 -5.39 -25.99 8.35
CA LYS A 34 -4.29 -26.78 7.82
C LYS A 34 -3.37 -25.92 6.95
N ILE A 35 -2.34 -25.37 7.58
CA ILE A 35 -1.21 -24.80 6.87
C ILE A 35 -0.25 -25.95 6.60
N GLN A 36 0.08 -26.16 5.34
CA GLN A 36 1.10 -27.12 4.93
C GLN A 36 2.33 -26.35 4.48
N ALA A 37 3.44 -26.50 5.19
CA ALA A 37 4.73 -26.07 4.66
C ALA A 37 5.09 -26.95 3.46
N GLN A 38 5.62 -26.36 2.41
CA GLN A 38 6.20 -27.13 1.33
C GLN A 38 7.43 -27.91 1.86
N SER A 39 7.83 -28.98 1.17
CA SER A 39 8.96 -29.84 1.53
C SER A 39 10.32 -29.11 1.60
N ARG A 40 10.41 -27.88 1.09
CA ARG A 40 11.60 -27.03 1.17
C ARG A 40 11.50 -26.13 2.39
N LYS A 41 12.34 -26.37 3.37
CA LYS A 41 12.41 -25.51 4.57
C LYS A 41 12.97 -24.16 4.17
N VAL A 42 12.11 -23.12 4.20
CA VAL A 42 12.51 -21.72 4.03
C VAL A 42 12.75 -21.12 5.42
N THR A 43 13.88 -20.45 5.58
CA THR A 43 14.18 -19.67 6.79
C THR A 43 14.07 -18.19 6.42
N PRO A 44 12.97 -17.52 6.77
CA PRO A 44 12.82 -16.10 6.49
C PRO A 44 13.77 -15.26 7.37
N ARG A 45 14.15 -14.09 6.87
CA ARG A 45 15.19 -13.25 7.52
C ARG A 45 14.72 -12.60 8.84
N LYS A 46 13.48 -12.14 8.90
CA LYS A 46 12.91 -11.40 10.05
C LYS A 46 13.78 -10.21 10.49
N ASN A 47 14.22 -9.41 9.53
CA ASN A 47 15.13 -8.29 9.75
C ASN A 47 14.43 -6.93 9.79
N VAL A 48 13.10 -6.90 9.66
CA VAL A 48 12.28 -5.72 9.87
C VAL A 48 11.08 -6.03 10.75
N ARG A 49 10.60 -5.01 11.42
CA ARG A 49 9.39 -5.07 12.24
C ARG A 49 8.17 -4.60 11.44
N ASN A 50 8.34 -3.59 10.60
CA ASN A 50 7.25 -2.90 9.92
C ASN A 50 7.51 -2.80 8.42
N VAL A 51 6.43 -2.58 7.67
CA VAL A 51 6.50 -2.27 6.23
C VAL A 51 5.60 -1.08 5.93
N ILE A 52 6.09 -0.14 5.14
CA ILE A 52 5.29 0.86 4.45
C ILE A 52 5.36 0.56 2.95
N PHE A 53 4.23 0.16 2.39
CA PHE A 53 4.07 -0.15 0.98
C PHE A 53 3.34 1.00 0.29
N ILE A 54 4.05 1.73 -0.58
CA ILE A 54 3.52 2.87 -1.33
C ILE A 54 3.23 2.39 -2.74
N GLN A 55 1.95 2.26 -3.08
CA GLN A 55 1.52 1.96 -4.44
C GLN A 55 1.32 3.26 -5.19
N ASN A 56 2.22 3.54 -6.14
CA ASN A 56 2.15 4.72 -6.98
C ASN A 56 1.30 4.41 -8.23
N CYS A 57 -0.02 4.42 -8.04
CA CYS A 57 -0.97 4.09 -9.10
C CYS A 57 -0.84 5.03 -10.30
N GLY A 58 -1.04 4.47 -11.49
CA GLY A 58 -0.91 5.18 -12.75
C GLY A 58 0.46 5.04 -13.41
N ALA A 59 1.44 4.46 -12.71
CA ALA A 59 2.77 4.19 -13.23
C ALA A 59 3.50 5.44 -13.75
N MET A 60 4.16 6.14 -12.84
CA MET A 60 5.02 7.30 -13.16
C MET A 60 6.09 6.91 -14.19
N SER A 61 6.34 7.78 -15.16
CA SER A 61 7.24 7.50 -16.29
C SER A 61 8.69 7.25 -15.84
N PRO A 62 9.23 6.03 -15.99
CA PRO A 62 10.60 5.72 -15.56
C PRO A 62 11.67 6.56 -16.25
N PRO A 63 11.57 6.86 -17.58
CA PRO A 63 12.56 7.68 -18.29
C PRO A 63 12.78 9.07 -17.70
N GLU A 64 11.80 9.67 -17.07
CA GLU A 64 11.92 10.98 -16.44
C GLU A 64 12.21 10.88 -14.94
N CYS A 65 12.04 9.70 -14.31
CA CYS A 65 12.04 9.53 -12.88
C CYS A 65 13.21 8.67 -12.38
N LEU A 66 12.93 7.40 -12.07
CA LEU A 66 13.86 6.52 -11.33
C LEU A 66 14.84 5.76 -12.26
N ASP A 67 14.60 5.78 -13.55
CA ASP A 67 15.49 5.18 -14.54
C ASP A 67 15.66 6.12 -15.74
N PHE A 68 16.20 7.32 -15.46
CA PHE A 68 16.34 8.38 -16.45
C PHE A 68 17.01 7.88 -17.74
N LYS A 69 16.34 8.17 -18.86
CA LYS A 69 16.83 7.93 -20.22
C LYS A 69 16.56 9.15 -21.06
N GLU A 70 17.62 9.76 -21.57
CA GLU A 70 17.47 10.84 -22.52
C GLU A 70 16.94 10.31 -23.85
N THR A 71 15.84 10.87 -24.30
CA THR A 71 15.20 10.58 -25.59
C THR A 71 14.99 11.89 -26.36
N ARG A 72 14.62 11.82 -27.62
CA ARG A 72 14.23 13.02 -28.43
C ARG A 72 13.03 13.77 -27.83
N PHE A 73 12.30 13.14 -26.92
CA PHE A 73 11.11 13.71 -26.26
C PHE A 73 11.41 14.24 -24.86
N THR A 74 12.61 14.06 -24.36
CA THR A 74 12.99 14.50 -23.01
C THR A 74 12.94 16.02 -22.92
N ALA A 75 12.18 16.54 -21.94
CA ALA A 75 12.11 17.96 -21.68
C ALA A 75 13.47 18.49 -21.20
N LYS A 76 13.87 19.66 -21.71
CA LYS A 76 15.21 20.23 -21.44
C LYS A 76 15.34 20.83 -20.03
N ASP A 77 14.23 21.06 -19.34
CA ASP A 77 14.15 21.72 -18.04
C ASP A 77 13.99 20.73 -16.86
N LEU A 78 14.32 19.46 -17.06
CA LEU A 78 14.26 18.44 -16.02
C LEU A 78 15.30 18.61 -14.92
N ASP A 79 16.36 19.40 -15.14
CA ASP A 79 17.44 19.65 -14.16
C ASP A 79 17.98 18.34 -13.57
N ILE A 80 18.72 17.59 -14.40
CA ILE A 80 19.22 16.26 -14.05
C ILE A 80 20.41 16.37 -13.08
N GLN A 81 20.30 15.71 -11.95
CA GLN A 81 21.27 15.66 -10.88
C GLN A 81 21.87 14.26 -10.73
N THR A 82 23.15 14.16 -10.39
CA THR A 82 23.81 12.89 -10.10
C THR A 82 23.68 12.55 -8.63
N VAL A 83 23.09 11.40 -8.31
CA VAL A 83 23.04 10.85 -6.95
C VAL A 83 24.27 9.98 -6.70
N ASN A 84 24.62 9.10 -7.64
CA ASN A 84 25.85 8.30 -7.66
C ASN A 84 26.20 7.90 -9.10
N SER A 85 27.22 7.07 -9.31
CA SER A 85 27.71 6.67 -10.65
C SER A 85 26.63 6.05 -11.56
N ASP A 86 25.62 5.40 -10.99
CA ASP A 86 24.60 4.64 -11.72
C ASP A 86 23.19 5.23 -11.58
N PHE A 87 23.04 6.29 -10.76
CA PHE A 87 21.76 6.91 -10.48
C PHE A 87 21.78 8.42 -10.70
N VAL A 88 21.03 8.87 -11.68
CA VAL A 88 20.69 10.28 -11.90
C VAL A 88 19.20 10.49 -11.70
N ILE A 89 18.80 11.70 -11.32
CA ILE A 89 17.43 12.03 -10.99
C ILE A 89 17.09 13.45 -11.43
N SER A 90 15.85 13.69 -11.81
CA SER A 90 15.37 15.03 -12.13
C SER A 90 15.02 15.82 -10.88
N LYS A 91 15.71 16.94 -10.64
CA LYS A 91 15.39 17.85 -9.54
C LYS A 91 14.10 18.62 -9.76
N ALA A 92 13.70 18.83 -11.01
CA ALA A 92 12.41 19.42 -11.34
C ALA A 92 11.23 18.55 -10.90
N ILE A 93 11.42 17.22 -10.90
CA ILE A 93 10.40 16.24 -10.49
C ILE A 93 10.54 15.89 -9.01
N PHE A 94 11.76 15.75 -8.52
CA PHE A 94 12.07 15.38 -7.12
C PHE A 94 12.94 16.43 -6.44
N PRO A 95 12.40 17.61 -6.10
CA PRO A 95 13.17 18.73 -5.56
C PRO A 95 13.85 18.45 -4.22
N ASN A 96 13.42 17.45 -3.47
CA ASN A 96 13.98 17.05 -2.18
C ASN A 96 14.70 15.68 -2.22
N TYR A 97 15.11 15.22 -3.41
CA TYR A 97 15.72 13.90 -3.62
C TYR A 97 16.89 13.61 -2.69
N GLU A 98 17.65 14.61 -2.29
CA GLU A 98 18.83 14.50 -1.41
C GLU A 98 18.51 13.84 -0.07
N LYS A 99 17.27 13.96 0.41
CA LYS A 99 16.82 13.39 1.68
C LYS A 99 16.64 11.87 1.62
N TRP A 100 16.41 11.30 0.45
CA TRP A 100 16.07 9.88 0.31
C TRP A 100 16.88 9.13 -0.75
N ALA A 101 17.20 9.75 -1.90
CA ALA A 101 17.80 9.06 -3.03
C ALA A 101 19.14 8.37 -2.72
N PRO A 102 20.04 8.93 -1.91
CA PRO A 102 21.29 8.25 -1.54
C PRO A 102 21.08 6.95 -0.74
N ARG A 103 19.93 6.79 -0.10
CA ARG A 103 19.57 5.59 0.68
C ARG A 103 18.72 4.61 -0.10
N ALA A 104 18.18 5.01 -1.25
CA ALA A 104 17.31 4.19 -2.06
C ALA A 104 18.08 3.09 -2.79
N THR A 105 17.52 1.89 -2.81
CA THR A 105 17.91 0.82 -3.74
C THR A 105 16.83 0.68 -4.78
N LEU A 106 17.23 0.81 -6.04
CA LEU A 106 16.33 0.72 -7.19
C LEU A 106 16.50 -0.65 -7.86
N VAL A 107 15.39 -1.30 -8.17
CA VAL A 107 15.36 -2.48 -9.04
C VAL A 107 14.71 -2.07 -10.35
N ARG A 108 15.50 -2.01 -11.42
CA ARG A 108 15.09 -1.49 -12.73
C ARG A 108 14.59 -2.56 -13.69
N SER A 109 14.69 -3.80 -13.30
CA SER A 109 14.45 -4.95 -14.18
C SER A 109 13.07 -5.58 -14.02
N PHE A 110 12.10 -4.91 -13.39
CA PHE A 110 10.75 -5.45 -13.23
C PHE A 110 10.03 -5.63 -14.57
N TYR A 111 9.17 -6.65 -14.60
CA TYR A 111 8.30 -7.02 -15.70
C TYR A 111 6.84 -7.10 -15.25
N GLU A 112 5.90 -6.70 -16.12
CA GLU A 112 4.46 -6.86 -15.91
C GLU A 112 3.78 -7.32 -17.20
N ASN A 113 2.98 -8.37 -17.08
CA ASN A 113 2.20 -8.92 -18.17
C ASN A 113 0.95 -8.09 -18.49
N SER A 114 0.34 -7.55 -17.44
CA SER A 114 -0.92 -6.84 -17.56
C SER A 114 -0.68 -5.36 -17.79
N LEU A 115 -1.12 -4.87 -18.95
CA LEU A 115 -1.06 -3.45 -19.30
C LEU A 115 -2.40 -2.73 -19.09
N VAL A 116 -3.28 -3.30 -18.25
CA VAL A 116 -4.56 -2.70 -17.89
C VAL A 116 -4.52 -2.35 -16.40
N HIS A 117 -4.73 -1.08 -16.06
CA HIS A 117 -4.63 -0.58 -14.68
C HIS A 117 -5.37 -1.44 -13.65
N SER A 118 -6.60 -1.88 -13.94
CA SER A 118 -7.38 -2.67 -12.98
C SER A 118 -6.73 -4.01 -12.65
N SER A 119 -6.23 -4.75 -13.63
CA SER A 119 -5.59 -6.04 -13.40
C SER A 119 -4.17 -5.92 -12.88
N ALA A 120 -3.42 -4.90 -13.32
CA ALA A 120 -2.08 -4.63 -12.81
C ALA A 120 -2.11 -4.14 -11.35
N GLN A 121 -3.05 -3.26 -11.00
CA GLN A 121 -3.26 -2.84 -9.61
C GLN A 121 -3.71 -4.01 -8.73
N TYR A 122 -4.59 -4.88 -9.24
CA TYR A 122 -4.96 -6.11 -8.55
C TYR A 122 -3.72 -7.00 -8.31
N HIS A 123 -2.90 -7.22 -9.35
CA HIS A 123 -1.66 -8.00 -9.24
C HIS A 123 -0.75 -7.44 -8.14
N THR A 124 -0.56 -6.12 -8.13
CA THR A 124 0.21 -5.43 -7.09
C THR A 124 -0.33 -5.68 -5.69
N GLN A 125 -1.65 -5.73 -5.51
CA GLN A 125 -2.31 -5.83 -4.20
C GLN A 125 -2.49 -7.26 -3.72
N ALA A 126 -2.64 -8.21 -4.63
CA ALA A 126 -2.83 -9.63 -4.32
C ALA A 126 -1.54 -10.45 -4.37
N GLY A 127 -0.46 -9.91 -4.97
CA GLY A 127 0.79 -10.63 -5.23
C GLY A 127 0.61 -11.80 -6.19
N ARG A 128 -0.40 -11.71 -7.06
CA ARG A 128 -0.71 -12.72 -8.08
C ARG A 128 -1.61 -12.18 -9.18
N ALA A 129 -1.54 -12.77 -10.36
CA ALA A 129 -2.38 -12.41 -11.48
C ALA A 129 -3.88 -12.59 -11.17
N LEU A 130 -4.70 -11.73 -11.77
CA LEU A 130 -6.16 -11.76 -11.63
C LEU A 130 -6.73 -13.10 -12.14
N ASN A 131 -7.47 -13.77 -11.27
CA ASN A 131 -8.27 -14.94 -11.63
C ASN A 131 -9.72 -14.73 -11.18
N ALA A 132 -10.61 -14.45 -12.13
CA ALA A 132 -12.00 -14.11 -11.85
C ALA A 132 -12.76 -15.26 -11.12
N ALA A 133 -12.38 -16.51 -11.35
CA ALA A 133 -13.07 -17.68 -10.76
C ALA A 133 -12.89 -17.77 -9.23
N ILE A 134 -11.79 -17.27 -8.71
CA ILE A 134 -11.43 -17.35 -7.27
C ILE A 134 -11.18 -15.98 -6.66
N LEU A 135 -11.53 -14.90 -7.36
CA LEU A 135 -11.26 -13.52 -6.94
C LEU A 135 -11.69 -13.22 -5.51
N ARG A 136 -12.86 -13.75 -5.09
CA ARG A 136 -13.41 -13.52 -3.74
C ARG A 136 -12.68 -14.28 -2.63
N GLU A 137 -11.94 -15.32 -2.99
CA GLU A 137 -11.17 -16.12 -2.03
C GLU A 137 -9.77 -15.58 -1.81
N ILE A 138 -9.26 -14.82 -2.76
CA ILE A 138 -7.90 -14.29 -2.70
C ILE A 138 -7.84 -13.12 -1.70
N PRO A 139 -7.06 -13.25 -0.61
CA PRO A 139 -6.81 -12.14 0.30
C PRO A 139 -5.88 -11.11 -0.35
N ALA A 140 -5.99 -9.85 0.08
CA ALA A 140 -4.88 -8.92 -0.09
C ALA A 140 -3.63 -9.50 0.58
N PHE A 141 -2.43 -9.29 0.03
CA PHE A 141 -1.24 -9.83 0.70
C PHE A 141 -0.99 -9.17 2.07
N GLY A 142 -1.45 -7.92 2.28
CA GLY A 142 -1.47 -7.29 3.60
C GLY A 142 -2.34 -8.03 4.62
N SER A 143 -3.42 -8.69 4.17
CA SER A 143 -4.25 -9.55 5.03
C SER A 143 -3.54 -10.85 5.41
N VAL A 144 -2.70 -11.38 4.52
CA VAL A 144 -1.82 -12.53 4.85
C VAL A 144 -0.78 -12.12 5.88
N VAL A 145 -0.18 -10.92 5.75
CA VAL A 145 0.71 -10.36 6.77
C VAL A 145 0.00 -10.24 8.11
N ALA A 146 -1.23 -9.72 8.13
CA ALA A 146 -2.01 -9.60 9.37
C ALA A 146 -2.30 -10.96 10.01
N TYR A 147 -2.60 -11.96 9.21
CA TYR A 147 -2.83 -13.33 9.66
C TYR A 147 -1.57 -13.96 10.28
N GLU A 148 -0.43 -13.85 9.63
CA GLU A 148 0.83 -14.43 10.08
C GLU A 148 1.39 -13.74 11.35
N LEU A 149 1.21 -12.44 11.47
CA LEU A 149 1.68 -11.67 12.62
C LEU A 149 0.69 -11.60 13.79
N GLU A 150 -0.47 -12.27 13.71
CA GLU A 150 -1.49 -12.24 14.76
C GLU A 150 -0.95 -12.71 16.11
N SER A 151 -0.11 -13.74 16.15
CA SER A 151 0.49 -14.25 17.39
C SER A 151 1.47 -13.27 18.05
N GLU A 152 1.96 -12.27 17.30
CA GLU A 152 2.86 -11.23 17.82
C GLU A 152 2.13 -10.01 18.38
N ARG A 153 0.79 -9.99 18.30
CA ARG A 153 -0.02 -8.86 18.82
C ARG A 153 -0.04 -8.84 20.34
N ARG A 154 0.04 -7.63 20.86
CA ARG A 154 -0.09 -7.35 22.30
C ARG A 154 -1.57 -7.12 22.66
N SER A 155 -1.95 -7.37 23.90
CA SER A 155 -3.30 -7.05 24.41
C SER A 155 -3.63 -5.54 24.33
N SER A 156 -2.60 -4.69 24.35
CA SER A 156 -2.69 -3.24 24.21
C SER A 156 -2.81 -2.74 22.78
N ASP A 157 -2.72 -3.63 21.78
CA ASP A 157 -2.79 -3.24 20.37
C ASP A 157 -4.24 -3.01 19.94
N THR A 158 -4.54 -1.79 19.51
CA THR A 158 -5.87 -1.34 19.11
C THR A 158 -6.01 -1.17 17.59
N PHE A 159 -4.93 -0.83 16.88
CA PHE A 159 -4.95 -0.84 15.41
C PHE A 159 -4.84 -2.26 14.86
N PRO A 160 -5.47 -2.56 13.71
CA PRO A 160 -5.17 -3.77 12.97
C PRO A 160 -3.72 -3.78 12.50
N THR A 161 -3.19 -4.97 12.31
CA THR A 161 -1.84 -5.15 11.75
C THR A 161 -1.72 -4.54 10.37
N PHE A 162 -2.78 -4.67 9.55
CA PHE A 162 -2.90 -4.08 8.23
C PHE A 162 -3.76 -2.82 8.25
N VAL A 163 -3.15 -1.67 7.95
CA VAL A 163 -3.83 -0.38 7.77
C VAL A 163 -3.51 0.13 6.38
N SER A 164 -4.49 0.65 5.67
CA SER A 164 -4.30 1.28 4.37
C SER A 164 -4.83 2.71 4.34
N PHE A 165 -4.35 3.48 3.39
CA PHE A 165 -4.76 4.86 3.15
C PHE A 165 -5.16 4.98 1.68
N ASP A 166 -6.42 5.33 1.44
CA ASP A 166 -7.02 5.52 0.12
C ASP A 166 -6.97 4.30 -0.82
N LEU A 167 -6.70 3.10 -0.31
CA LEU A 167 -6.62 1.89 -1.14
C LEU A 167 -7.98 1.54 -1.77
N TRP A 168 -9.08 1.85 -1.09
CA TRP A 168 -10.44 1.68 -1.63
C TRP A 168 -10.68 2.49 -2.91
N ASN A 169 -9.93 3.55 -3.12
CA ASN A 169 -10.04 4.41 -4.29
C ASN A 169 -9.30 3.84 -5.53
N ALA A 170 -8.54 2.75 -5.39
CA ALA A 170 -7.89 2.08 -6.51
C ALA A 170 -8.90 1.47 -7.48
N ARG A 171 -8.46 1.19 -8.71
CA ARG A 171 -9.32 0.61 -9.76
C ARG A 171 -9.90 -0.75 -9.42
N CYS A 172 -9.13 -1.56 -8.70
CA CYS A 172 -9.54 -2.89 -8.25
C CYS A 172 -9.04 -3.11 -6.81
N PRO A 173 -9.68 -2.45 -5.83
CA PRO A 173 -9.18 -2.44 -4.46
C PRO A 173 -9.23 -3.82 -3.81
N GLN A 174 -8.11 -4.25 -3.25
CA GLN A 174 -7.95 -5.46 -2.47
C GLN A 174 -7.59 -5.10 -1.03
N ILE A 175 -8.59 -4.94 -0.19
CA ILE A 175 -8.44 -4.67 1.24
C ILE A 175 -8.89 -5.88 2.05
N GLY A 176 -9.70 -6.72 1.41
CA GLY A 176 -10.38 -7.83 2.04
C GLY A 176 -9.47 -8.98 2.41
N SER A 177 -9.89 -9.71 3.42
CA SER A 177 -9.22 -10.93 3.90
C SER A 177 -9.44 -12.16 3.00
N GLY A 178 -10.28 -12.05 1.95
CA GLY A 178 -10.59 -13.18 1.08
C GLY A 178 -11.18 -14.36 1.88
N MET A 179 -10.53 -15.52 1.79
CA MET A 179 -10.90 -16.71 2.56
C MET A 179 -10.46 -16.68 4.03
N LEU A 180 -9.59 -15.75 4.41
CA LEU A 180 -9.19 -15.58 5.81
C LEU A 180 -10.31 -14.96 6.62
N HIS A 181 -10.24 -15.07 7.95
CA HIS A 181 -11.25 -14.44 8.80
C HIS A 181 -11.29 -12.92 8.57
N PRO A 182 -12.48 -12.29 8.54
CA PRO A 182 -12.66 -10.85 8.27
C PRO A 182 -11.82 -9.92 9.15
N ARG A 183 -11.46 -10.32 10.37
CA ARG A 183 -10.59 -9.53 11.26
C ARG A 183 -9.21 -9.22 10.68
N PHE A 184 -8.77 -9.94 9.66
CA PHE A 184 -7.50 -9.70 8.96
C PHE A 184 -7.65 -8.77 7.75
N SER A 185 -8.86 -8.30 7.47
CA SER A 185 -9.07 -7.25 6.47
C SER A 185 -8.34 -5.97 6.88
N GLY A 186 -7.85 -5.24 5.91
CA GLY A 186 -7.25 -3.94 6.14
C GLY A 186 -8.25 -2.92 6.66
N LEU A 187 -7.82 -2.05 7.55
CA LEU A 187 -8.52 -0.81 7.88
C LEU A 187 -8.11 0.25 6.88
N ASP A 188 -9.00 0.62 5.96
CA ASP A 188 -8.72 1.69 5.00
C ASP A 188 -9.17 3.05 5.53
N ILE A 189 -8.23 3.97 5.64
CA ILE A 189 -8.46 5.35 6.07
C ILE A 189 -8.58 6.22 4.83
N ASN A 190 -9.78 6.73 4.57
CA ASN A 190 -10.04 7.64 3.48
C ASN A 190 -9.60 9.06 3.87
N THR A 191 -8.55 9.57 3.21
CA THR A 191 -7.97 10.89 3.52
C THR A 191 -8.90 12.05 3.17
N ALA A 192 -9.85 11.87 2.24
CA ALA A 192 -10.78 12.93 1.89
C ALA A 192 -11.83 13.20 2.98
N SER A 193 -12.16 12.17 3.78
CA SER A 193 -13.26 12.22 4.75
C SER A 193 -12.83 12.02 6.21
N VAL A 194 -11.58 11.67 6.47
CA VAL A 194 -11.12 11.31 7.82
C VAL A 194 -11.39 12.40 8.86
N PHE A 195 -11.19 13.68 8.53
CA PHE A 195 -11.44 14.78 9.45
C PHE A 195 -12.92 15.15 9.57
N GLU A 196 -13.71 14.96 8.51
CA GLU A 196 -15.17 15.14 8.60
C GLU A 196 -15.79 14.07 9.49
N ALA A 197 -15.26 12.87 9.44
CA ALA A 197 -15.73 11.72 10.21
C ALA A 197 -15.38 11.79 11.69
N PHE A 198 -14.16 12.25 12.00
CA PHE A 198 -13.63 12.24 13.38
C PHE A 198 -13.55 13.60 14.04
N GLY A 199 -13.91 14.69 13.30
CA GLY A 199 -13.94 16.05 13.79
C GLY A 199 -12.55 16.67 13.96
N ALA A 200 -12.29 17.75 13.25
CA ALA A 200 -11.12 18.61 13.47
C ALA A 200 -11.47 19.71 14.51
N GLY A 201 -11.94 19.37 15.70
CA GLY A 201 -12.36 20.37 16.68
C GLY A 201 -12.00 19.93 18.10
N GLU A 202 -11.24 20.79 18.78
CA GLU A 202 -10.74 20.55 20.13
C GLU A 202 -11.85 20.46 21.23
N ASP A 203 -13.07 20.93 20.96
CA ASP A 203 -14.07 21.16 22.00
C ASP A 203 -15.20 20.10 22.11
N ASP A 204 -15.26 19.10 21.24
CA ASP A 204 -16.43 18.20 21.17
C ASP A 204 -16.15 16.76 21.63
N SER A 205 -15.02 16.51 22.27
CA SER A 205 -14.56 15.15 22.59
C SER A 205 -15.45 14.42 23.60
N ALA A 206 -15.97 15.10 24.61
CA ALA A 206 -16.82 14.51 25.65
C ALA A 206 -18.21 14.17 25.10
N ALA A 207 -18.83 15.10 24.34
CA ALA A 207 -20.16 14.89 23.77
C ALA A 207 -20.15 13.82 22.66
N LYS A 208 -19.09 13.76 21.86
CA LYS A 208 -18.91 12.70 20.84
C LYS A 208 -18.66 11.34 21.47
N ASN A 209 -17.87 11.29 22.53
CA ASN A 209 -17.62 10.05 23.29
C ASN A 209 -18.90 9.53 23.95
N SER A 210 -19.78 10.41 24.50
CA SER A 210 -21.05 9.98 25.06
C SER A 210 -22.00 9.40 24.01
N VAL A 211 -22.13 10.04 22.86
CA VAL A 211 -22.94 9.54 21.75
C VAL A 211 -22.39 8.22 21.19
N LEU A 212 -21.08 8.07 21.13
CA LEU A 212 -20.45 6.82 20.71
C LEU A 212 -20.70 5.70 21.71
N ALA A 213 -20.58 5.99 23.02
CA ALA A 213 -20.86 5.05 24.09
C ALA A 213 -22.33 4.61 24.11
N GLU A 214 -23.27 5.55 23.98
CA GLU A 214 -24.71 5.25 23.90
C GLU A 214 -25.04 4.36 22.69
N ARG A 215 -24.44 4.65 21.52
CA ARG A 215 -24.60 3.82 20.33
C ARG A 215 -24.01 2.43 20.50
N TRP A 216 -22.88 2.34 21.18
CA TRP A 216 -22.26 1.07 21.51
C TRP A 216 -23.18 0.22 22.40
N GLU A 217 -23.77 0.83 23.40
CA GLU A 217 -24.72 0.19 24.29
C GLU A 217 -25.99 -0.30 23.56
N VAL A 218 -26.53 0.52 22.64
CA VAL A 218 -27.64 0.13 21.78
C VAL A 218 -27.30 -1.06 20.88
N LEU A 219 -26.10 -1.07 20.26
CA LEU A 219 -25.63 -2.18 19.46
C LEU A 219 -25.46 -3.47 20.28
N GLY A 220 -24.97 -3.35 21.52
CA GLY A 220 -24.88 -4.46 22.47
C GLY A 220 -26.26 -5.08 22.72
N ARG A 221 -27.25 -4.26 23.09
CA ARG A 221 -28.64 -4.70 23.31
C ARG A 221 -29.28 -5.32 22.06
N MET A 222 -29.03 -4.75 20.87
CA MET A 222 -29.55 -5.32 19.62
C MET A 222 -28.95 -6.69 19.29
N SER A 223 -27.69 -6.94 19.68
CA SER A 223 -27.05 -8.26 19.48
C SER A 223 -27.58 -9.33 20.45
N GLU A 224 -28.03 -8.93 21.63
CA GLU A 224 -28.61 -9.84 22.64
C GLU A 224 -30.05 -10.29 22.24
N VAL A 225 -30.80 -9.43 21.53
CA VAL A 225 -32.18 -9.69 21.14
C VAL A 225 -32.32 -10.60 19.91
N SER A 226 -31.21 -10.87 19.20
CA SER A 226 -31.22 -11.75 18.00
C SER A 226 -30.30 -12.97 18.15
N PRO A 227 -30.53 -13.86 19.11
CA PRO A 227 -29.63 -15.00 19.32
C PRO A 227 -29.81 -16.15 18.33
N SER A 228 -30.90 -16.19 17.54
CA SER A 228 -31.27 -17.39 16.79
C SER A 228 -31.87 -17.17 15.42
N GLY A 229 -32.00 -15.97 14.95
CA GLY A 229 -32.60 -15.72 13.63
C GLY A 229 -31.57 -15.69 12.52
N GLY A 230 -31.42 -16.76 11.74
CA GLY A 230 -30.90 -16.82 10.35
C GLY A 230 -29.68 -15.97 9.90
N ILE A 231 -29.15 -15.11 10.75
CA ILE A 231 -28.05 -14.18 10.54
C ILE A 231 -26.87 -14.48 11.49
N GLY A 232 -26.96 -15.52 12.30
CA GLY A 232 -26.11 -15.77 13.48
C GLY A 232 -24.59 -15.67 13.25
N GLY A 233 -24.04 -16.33 12.24
CA GLY A 233 -22.61 -16.25 11.94
C GLY A 233 -22.18 -14.83 11.52
N LYS A 234 -22.94 -14.19 10.65
CA LYS A 234 -22.65 -12.83 10.17
C LYS A 234 -22.83 -11.75 11.24
N ALA A 235 -23.78 -11.92 12.17
CA ALA A 235 -23.97 -10.98 13.28
C ALA A 235 -22.77 -10.96 14.20
N ASN A 236 -22.15 -12.11 14.49
CA ASN A 236 -20.95 -12.21 15.29
C ASN A 236 -19.71 -11.60 14.60
N GLU A 237 -19.59 -11.78 13.29
CA GLU A 237 -18.52 -11.10 12.50
C GLU A 237 -18.68 -9.59 12.56
N TYR A 238 -19.90 -9.06 12.38
CA TYR A 238 -20.19 -7.63 12.52
C TYR A 238 -19.89 -7.11 13.92
N LYS A 239 -20.23 -7.88 14.95
CA LYS A 239 -19.93 -7.51 16.36
C LYS A 239 -18.42 -7.31 16.56
N ALA A 240 -17.60 -8.25 16.07
CA ALA A 240 -16.16 -8.16 16.16
C ALA A 240 -15.61 -6.90 15.47
N HIS A 241 -16.14 -6.55 14.29
CA HIS A 241 -15.75 -5.33 13.58
C HIS A 241 -16.16 -4.04 14.32
N TYR A 242 -17.36 -4.02 14.90
CA TYR A 242 -17.79 -2.88 15.72
C TYR A 242 -16.98 -2.74 17.00
N GLU A 243 -16.64 -3.84 17.68
CA GLU A 243 -15.76 -3.84 18.86
C GLU A 243 -14.38 -3.28 18.52
N TYR A 244 -13.87 -3.65 17.37
CA TYR A 244 -12.59 -3.17 16.88
C TYR A 244 -12.64 -1.66 16.59
N ALA A 245 -13.65 -1.22 15.85
CA ALA A 245 -13.87 0.18 15.55
C ALA A 245 -14.03 1.02 16.83
N TYR A 246 -14.79 0.53 17.82
CA TYR A 246 -14.96 1.21 19.09
C TYR A 246 -13.65 1.36 19.86
N LYS A 247 -12.83 0.29 19.91
CA LYS A 247 -11.51 0.34 20.56
C LYS A 247 -10.59 1.38 19.91
N ILE A 248 -10.56 1.44 18.58
CA ILE A 248 -9.77 2.45 17.87
C ILE A 248 -10.25 3.86 18.21
N LEU A 249 -11.55 4.12 18.13
CA LEU A 249 -12.13 5.44 18.35
C LEU A 249 -11.97 5.97 19.76
N THR A 250 -11.92 5.07 20.75
CA THR A 250 -11.73 5.42 22.16
C THR A 250 -10.27 5.45 22.60
N ASP A 251 -9.33 4.99 21.77
CA ASP A 251 -7.91 5.02 22.08
C ASP A 251 -7.33 6.43 21.96
N ALA A 252 -6.70 6.89 23.04
CA ALA A 252 -6.05 8.20 23.06
C ALA A 252 -4.91 8.33 22.01
N ARG A 253 -4.29 7.21 21.61
CA ARG A 253 -3.27 7.18 20.55
C ARG A 253 -3.86 7.50 19.19
N PHE A 254 -5.10 7.08 18.90
CA PHE A 254 -5.80 7.43 17.67
C PHE A 254 -6.05 8.94 17.56
N LYS A 255 -6.42 9.59 18.66
CA LYS A 255 -6.58 11.05 18.68
C LYS A 255 -5.26 11.76 18.35
N LYS A 256 -4.12 11.24 18.84
CA LYS A 256 -2.78 11.77 18.52
C LYS A 256 -2.43 11.57 17.04
N VAL A 257 -2.85 10.47 16.44
CA VAL A 257 -2.63 10.21 14.99
C VAL A 257 -3.28 11.30 14.14
N LEU A 258 -4.46 11.78 14.52
CA LEU A 258 -5.21 12.82 13.80
C LEU A 258 -4.82 14.25 14.17
N ASN A 259 -4.03 14.46 15.23
CA ASN A 259 -3.55 15.78 15.63
C ASN A 259 -2.31 16.15 14.79
N LEU A 260 -2.53 16.92 13.73
CA LEU A 260 -1.51 17.29 12.76
C LEU A 260 -1.07 18.74 12.95
N SER A 261 0.23 18.97 13.18
CA SER A 261 0.79 20.32 13.22
C SER A 261 0.77 20.99 11.84
N GLU A 262 0.61 22.30 11.78
CA GLU A 262 0.70 23.07 10.54
C GLU A 262 2.09 22.93 9.90
N GLN A 263 3.14 22.81 10.71
CA GLN A 263 4.51 22.55 10.24
C GLN A 263 4.61 21.22 9.49
N ASP A 264 4.04 20.14 10.05
CA ASP A 264 4.03 18.82 9.39
C ASP A 264 3.19 18.85 8.12
N LYS A 265 2.01 19.45 8.15
CA LYS A 265 1.17 19.63 6.96
C LYS A 265 1.92 20.35 5.84
N ALA A 266 2.68 21.40 6.17
CA ALA A 266 3.47 22.13 5.20
C ALA A 266 4.61 21.27 4.62
N ARG A 267 5.38 20.55 5.47
CA ARG A 267 6.48 19.69 5.06
C ARG A 267 6.02 18.54 4.14
N TYR A 268 4.90 17.92 4.47
CA TYR A 268 4.33 16.83 3.68
C TYR A 268 3.56 17.31 2.44
N GLY A 269 3.46 18.62 2.23
CA GLY A 269 2.77 19.20 1.08
C GLY A 269 1.26 19.01 1.10
N VAL A 270 0.63 18.87 2.26
CA VAL A 270 -0.84 18.67 2.42
C VAL A 270 -1.65 19.74 1.73
N SER A 271 -1.20 21.00 1.72
CA SER A 271 -1.85 22.10 1.02
C SER A 271 -1.86 21.96 -0.52
N LYS A 272 -1.00 21.10 -1.05
CA LYS A 272 -0.90 20.78 -2.49
C LYS A 272 -1.72 19.55 -2.87
N ASP A 273 -2.28 18.85 -1.88
CA ASP A 273 -3.13 17.69 -2.11
C ASP A 273 -4.43 18.13 -2.83
N ARG A 274 -4.83 17.34 -3.83
CA ARG A 274 -6.01 17.59 -4.65
C ARG A 274 -6.82 16.31 -4.82
N GLY A 275 -8.11 16.48 -5.07
CA GLY A 275 -9.01 15.37 -5.33
C GLY A 275 -9.33 14.54 -4.09
N THR A 276 -9.66 13.28 -4.31
CA THR A 276 -10.14 12.35 -3.28
C THR A 276 -9.00 11.63 -2.56
N CYS A 277 -7.82 11.53 -3.18
CA CYS A 277 -6.64 10.91 -2.58
C CYS A 277 -5.58 11.97 -2.33
N LYS A 278 -5.13 12.06 -1.11
CA LYS A 278 -4.27 13.12 -0.62
C LYS A 278 -2.96 12.53 -0.14
N ILE A 279 -2.00 12.39 -1.06
CA ILE A 279 -0.73 11.68 -0.78
C ILE A 279 0.06 12.28 0.38
N GLY A 280 0.08 13.61 0.50
CA GLY A 280 0.74 14.31 1.61
C GLY A 280 0.12 13.94 2.94
N LEU A 281 -1.20 14.01 3.03
CA LEU A 281 -1.96 13.63 4.21
C LEU A 281 -1.85 12.13 4.50
N ALA A 282 -1.94 11.28 3.47
CA ALA A 282 -1.84 9.83 3.62
C ALA A 282 -0.50 9.41 4.24
N MET A 283 0.62 9.95 3.74
CA MET A 283 1.95 9.65 4.28
C MET A 283 2.17 10.23 5.69
N LEU A 284 1.61 11.42 5.97
CA LEU A 284 1.67 11.99 7.31
C LEU A 284 0.89 11.15 8.33
N LEU A 285 -0.30 10.69 7.98
CA LEU A 285 -1.09 9.79 8.82
C LEU A 285 -0.41 8.42 8.97
N ALA A 286 0.17 7.87 7.91
CA ALA A 286 0.93 6.61 7.96
C ALA A 286 2.11 6.72 8.95
N ARG A 287 2.89 7.82 8.92
CA ARG A 287 3.91 8.09 9.92
C ARG A 287 3.34 8.07 11.35
N ASN A 288 2.24 8.79 11.56
CA ASN A 288 1.64 8.90 12.89
C ASN A 288 1.09 7.56 13.39
N VAL A 289 0.43 6.77 12.53
CA VAL A 289 -0.05 5.42 12.86
C VAL A 289 1.10 4.51 13.26
N LEU A 290 2.20 4.54 12.52
CA LEU A 290 3.37 3.73 12.84
C LEU A 290 4.02 4.17 14.16
N ALA A 291 4.19 5.48 14.34
CA ALA A 291 4.77 6.06 15.56
C ALA A 291 3.92 5.83 16.82
N ALA A 292 2.61 5.64 16.68
CA ALA A 292 1.71 5.33 17.78
C ALA A 292 1.99 3.96 18.42
N ASP A 293 2.72 3.07 17.74
CA ASP A 293 3.03 1.69 18.19
C ASP A 293 1.81 0.97 18.80
N ALA A 294 0.68 1.07 18.12
CA ALA A 294 -0.62 0.58 18.60
C ALA A 294 -1.10 -0.68 17.87
N GLY A 295 -0.19 -1.43 17.23
CA GLY A 295 -0.48 -2.70 16.58
C GLY A 295 -0.34 -2.72 15.06
N ALA A 296 -0.37 -1.57 14.38
CA ALA A 296 -0.14 -1.50 12.94
C ALA A 296 1.31 -1.84 12.61
N ARG A 297 1.50 -2.79 11.67
CA ARG A 297 2.80 -3.32 11.25
C ARG A 297 2.98 -3.28 9.73
N PHE A 298 1.88 -3.31 9.00
CA PHE A 298 1.86 -3.25 7.55
C PHE A 298 0.97 -2.09 7.12
N LEU A 299 1.58 -1.04 6.59
CA LEU A 299 0.90 0.17 6.14
C LEU A 299 0.92 0.23 4.62
N TRP A 300 -0.25 0.43 4.02
CA TRP A 300 -0.40 0.60 2.58
C TRP A 300 -0.83 2.02 2.25
N VAL A 301 -0.03 2.74 1.52
CA VAL A 301 -0.38 4.09 1.03
C VAL A 301 -0.65 4.01 -0.47
N ALA A 302 -1.89 4.26 -0.87
CA ALA A 302 -2.25 4.27 -2.29
C ALA A 302 -2.26 5.70 -2.83
N ASN A 303 -1.32 6.01 -3.72
CA ASN A 303 -1.33 7.26 -4.49
C ASN A 303 -2.26 7.09 -5.70
N THR A 304 -3.56 7.27 -5.49
CA THR A 304 -4.60 7.00 -6.48
C THR A 304 -5.69 8.07 -6.48
N TYR A 305 -6.68 7.97 -7.38
CA TYR A 305 -7.92 8.72 -7.37
C TYR A 305 -9.12 7.80 -7.30
N ASN A 306 -10.27 8.29 -6.81
CA ASN A 306 -11.50 7.53 -6.69
C ASN A 306 -11.90 6.88 -8.03
N GLY A 307 -11.71 5.56 -8.12
CA GLY A 307 -11.95 4.77 -9.33
C GLY A 307 -11.04 5.10 -10.50
N GLY A 308 -10.00 5.91 -10.28
CA GLY A 308 -9.06 6.38 -11.30
C GLY A 308 -7.79 5.54 -11.40
N ASN A 309 -6.99 5.88 -12.41
CA ASN A 309 -5.70 5.22 -12.63
C ASN A 309 -4.65 5.70 -11.62
N GLY A 310 -4.74 6.95 -11.19
CA GLY A 310 -3.83 7.58 -10.24
C GLY A 310 -3.26 8.91 -10.77
N PRO A 311 -2.73 9.77 -9.88
CA PRO A 311 -2.16 11.05 -10.27
C PRO A 311 -0.88 10.92 -11.06
N ALA A 312 -0.21 9.77 -10.97
CA ALA A 312 1.01 9.45 -11.70
C ALA A 312 0.74 8.78 -13.07
N ASP A 313 -0.51 8.73 -13.53
CA ASP A 313 -0.85 8.20 -14.85
C ASP A 313 -0.38 9.18 -15.95
N ASN A 314 0.80 8.93 -16.47
CA ASN A 314 1.44 9.74 -17.50
C ASN A 314 1.05 9.32 -18.92
N HIS A 315 -0.14 8.74 -19.11
CA HIS A 315 -0.63 8.31 -20.42
C HIS A 315 -0.91 9.51 -21.34
N ASP A 316 -1.35 10.63 -20.79
CA ASP A 316 -1.67 11.84 -21.54
C ASP A 316 -0.94 13.05 -20.97
N GLN A 317 -0.48 13.97 -21.83
CA GLN A 317 0.08 15.25 -21.43
C GLN A 317 1.16 15.18 -20.35
N LEU A 318 2.15 14.28 -20.51
CA LEU A 318 3.22 14.02 -19.55
C LEU A 318 3.86 15.32 -19.01
N TYR A 319 4.20 16.24 -19.89
CA TYR A 319 4.82 17.52 -19.56
C TYR A 319 3.83 18.69 -19.54
N GLY A 320 2.52 18.42 -19.63
CA GLY A 320 1.49 19.44 -19.77
C GLY A 320 1.50 20.46 -18.62
N ARG A 321 1.44 21.73 -18.98
CA ARG A 321 1.36 22.86 -18.04
C ARG A 321 0.31 23.87 -18.52
N GLY A 322 -0.36 24.54 -17.59
CA GLY A 322 -1.36 25.55 -17.92
C GLY A 322 -2.50 25.01 -18.77
N ALA A 323 -2.71 25.59 -19.95
CA ALA A 323 -3.76 25.16 -20.90
C ALA A 323 -3.55 23.77 -21.49
N LEU A 324 -2.30 23.28 -21.47
CA LEU A 324 -1.91 21.94 -21.91
C LEU A 324 -1.87 20.92 -20.76
N ALA A 325 -2.22 21.33 -19.54
CA ALA A 325 -2.27 20.44 -18.40
C ALA A 325 -3.29 19.30 -18.62
N PRO A 326 -3.03 18.11 -18.10
CA PRO A 326 -3.97 17.01 -18.13
C PRO A 326 -5.32 17.41 -17.55
N LYS A 327 -6.42 16.91 -18.14
CA LYS A 327 -7.77 17.16 -17.64
C LYS A 327 -8.18 16.07 -16.65
N GLY A 328 -9.00 16.46 -15.66
CA GLY A 328 -9.53 15.51 -14.69
C GLY A 328 -8.55 15.18 -13.57
N ALA A 329 -8.42 13.89 -13.26
CA ALA A 329 -7.65 13.38 -12.12
C ALA A 329 -6.15 13.22 -12.42
N GLN A 330 -5.75 13.15 -13.69
CA GLN A 330 -4.35 13.05 -14.08
C GLN A 330 -3.61 14.36 -13.82
N LEU A 331 -2.33 14.24 -13.45
CA LEU A 331 -1.44 15.37 -13.26
C LEU A 331 -0.24 15.21 -14.19
N SER A 332 0.31 16.33 -14.64
CA SER A 332 1.60 16.29 -15.31
C SER A 332 2.69 15.80 -14.35
N ILE A 333 3.81 15.36 -14.91
CA ILE A 333 4.93 14.91 -14.08
C ILE A 333 5.51 16.02 -13.21
N TYR A 334 5.40 17.28 -13.66
CA TYR A 334 5.81 18.47 -12.90
C TYR A 334 4.89 18.84 -11.75
N GLU A 335 3.71 18.21 -11.66
CA GLU A 335 2.80 18.36 -10.51
C GLU A 335 2.79 17.11 -9.64
N SER A 336 2.69 15.92 -10.26
CA SER A 336 2.63 14.65 -9.54
C SER A 336 3.93 14.31 -8.82
N GLY A 337 5.08 14.56 -9.47
CA GLY A 337 6.41 14.30 -8.93
C GLY A 337 6.72 15.10 -7.67
N PRO A 338 6.68 16.45 -7.71
CA PRO A 338 6.97 17.27 -6.52
C PRO A 338 6.01 17.06 -5.35
N ARG A 339 4.76 16.69 -5.61
CA ARG A 339 3.80 16.33 -4.55
C ARG A 339 4.20 15.02 -3.86
N LEU A 340 4.50 14.00 -4.65
CA LEU A 340 4.98 12.71 -4.14
C LEU A 340 6.29 12.89 -3.38
N ASP A 341 7.23 13.65 -3.94
CA ASP A 341 8.54 13.90 -3.33
C ASP A 341 8.46 14.63 -1.99
N ALA A 342 7.62 15.67 -1.87
CA ALA A 342 7.44 16.39 -0.62
C ALA A 342 6.94 15.47 0.50
N ALA A 343 5.97 14.62 0.20
CA ALA A 343 5.42 13.65 1.14
C ALA A 343 6.44 12.56 1.49
N PHE A 344 7.07 11.97 0.47
CA PHE A 344 8.02 10.87 0.63
C PHE A 344 9.30 11.30 1.36
N SER A 345 9.89 12.42 0.94
CA SER A 345 11.09 12.95 1.60
C SER A 345 10.86 13.27 3.06
N SER A 346 9.69 13.85 3.41
CA SER A 346 9.32 14.14 4.79
C SER A 346 9.11 12.87 5.60
N LEU A 347 8.47 11.86 5.01
CA LEU A 347 8.29 10.54 5.64
C LEU A 347 9.65 9.90 5.98
N ILE A 348 10.56 9.84 5.01
CA ILE A 348 11.88 9.22 5.21
C ILE A 348 12.72 10.00 6.24
N GLU A 349 12.69 11.32 6.17
CA GLU A 349 13.34 12.17 7.14
C GLU A 349 12.82 11.93 8.57
N ASP A 350 11.51 11.89 8.75
CA ASP A 350 10.90 11.66 10.06
C ASP A 350 11.19 10.26 10.58
N LEU A 351 11.01 9.22 9.78
CA LEU A 351 11.32 7.86 10.19
C LEU A 351 12.79 7.67 10.56
N SER A 352 13.71 8.41 9.92
CA SER A 352 15.16 8.36 10.22
C SER A 352 15.54 9.05 11.53
N LYS A 353 14.68 9.92 12.07
CA LYS A 353 14.88 10.67 13.31
C LYS A 353 14.05 10.12 14.47
N MET A 354 12.95 9.46 14.18
CA MET A 354 12.09 8.85 15.22
C MET A 354 12.76 7.63 15.82
N PRO A 355 12.67 7.43 17.15
CA PRO A 355 13.24 6.25 17.80
C PRO A 355 12.49 4.99 17.36
N GLY A 356 13.24 3.94 17.05
CA GLY A 356 12.72 2.60 16.84
C GLY A 356 12.35 1.92 18.16
N LYS A 357 11.90 0.67 18.07
CA LYS A 357 11.61 -0.15 19.24
C LYS A 357 12.86 -0.70 19.89
N GLU A 358 13.84 -1.05 19.06
CA GLU A 358 15.13 -1.51 19.52
C GLU A 358 15.99 -0.32 19.95
N PRO A 359 16.65 -0.36 21.14
CA PRO A 359 17.51 0.73 21.59
C PRO A 359 18.60 1.05 20.57
N GLY A 360 18.75 2.34 20.27
CA GLY A 360 19.78 2.84 19.34
C GLY A 360 19.43 2.76 17.86
N LYS A 361 18.27 2.19 17.50
CA LYS A 361 17.75 2.19 16.13
C LYS A 361 16.76 3.32 15.91
N ALA A 362 16.76 3.87 14.69
CA ALA A 362 15.69 4.71 14.21
C ALA A 362 14.49 3.84 13.74
N LEU A 363 13.32 4.44 13.68
CA LEU A 363 12.12 3.75 13.19
C LEU A 363 12.29 3.28 11.72
N LEU A 364 13.08 4.02 10.92
CA LEU A 364 13.45 3.62 9.55
C LEU A 364 14.26 2.32 9.52
N ASP A 365 15.14 2.10 10.52
CA ASP A 365 15.98 0.90 10.57
C ASP A 365 15.19 -0.38 10.86
N GLU A 366 13.98 -0.23 11.38
CA GLU A 366 13.04 -1.31 11.67
C GLU A 366 11.89 -1.38 10.65
N THR A 367 11.89 -0.51 9.65
CA THR A 367 10.79 -0.38 8.68
C THR A 367 11.32 -0.50 7.26
N MET A 368 10.86 -1.50 6.51
CA MET A 368 11.06 -1.56 5.07
C MET A 368 10.07 -0.64 4.38
N VAL A 369 10.56 0.26 3.54
CA VAL A 369 9.74 1.14 2.71
C VAL A 369 9.89 0.72 1.26
N CYS A 370 8.75 0.41 0.62
CA CYS A 370 8.66 0.04 -0.78
C CYS A 370 7.82 1.07 -1.53
N MET A 371 8.32 1.62 -2.63
CA MET A 371 7.53 2.39 -3.59
C MET A 371 7.42 1.60 -4.88
N VAL A 372 6.20 1.19 -5.22
CA VAL A 372 5.93 0.22 -6.27
C VAL A 372 5.00 0.82 -7.32
N HIS A 373 5.33 0.57 -8.56
CA HIS A 373 4.52 0.87 -9.74
C HIS A 373 3.85 -0.40 -10.26
N GLU A 374 2.73 -0.25 -10.94
CA GLU A 374 1.97 -1.38 -11.49
C GLU A 374 2.55 -1.88 -12.83
N PHE A 375 3.20 -1.01 -13.61
CA PHE A 375 3.96 -1.29 -14.85
C PHE A 375 4.85 -0.08 -15.19
N GLY A 376 5.54 -0.11 -16.33
CA GLY A 376 6.33 1.00 -16.84
C GLY A 376 5.58 1.87 -17.85
N ARG A 377 6.33 2.78 -18.47
CA ARG A 377 5.87 3.65 -19.56
C ARG A 377 6.79 3.53 -20.76
N ASN A 378 6.19 3.53 -21.96
CA ASN A 378 6.92 3.47 -23.22
C ASN A 378 7.87 4.67 -23.33
N PRO A 379 9.14 4.48 -23.70
CA PRO A 379 10.07 5.58 -23.96
C PRO A 379 9.63 6.52 -25.09
N GLU A 380 8.81 6.04 -26.04
CA GLU A 380 8.22 6.88 -27.08
C GLU A 380 6.97 7.61 -26.58
N MET A 381 6.78 8.83 -27.03
CA MET A 381 5.55 9.57 -26.73
C MET A 381 4.43 9.17 -27.70
N ASN A 382 3.23 9.05 -27.17
CA ASN A 382 2.02 8.82 -27.95
C ASN A 382 1.46 10.15 -28.52
N THR A 383 0.39 10.03 -29.29
CA THR A 383 -0.27 11.19 -29.97
C THR A 383 -0.91 12.17 -28.98
N ASN A 384 -1.13 11.77 -27.73
CA ASN A 384 -1.71 12.61 -26.67
C ASN A 384 -0.64 13.35 -25.85
N GLY A 385 0.63 13.26 -26.24
CA GLY A 385 1.73 13.91 -25.54
C GLY A 385 2.06 13.25 -24.19
N GLY A 386 1.73 11.99 -24.04
CA GLY A 386 2.07 11.15 -22.91
C GLY A 386 2.81 9.89 -23.34
N ARG A 387 2.79 8.86 -22.47
CA ARG A 387 3.48 7.58 -22.73
C ARG A 387 2.54 6.41 -22.51
N ASP A 388 2.47 5.50 -23.45
CA ASP A 388 1.68 4.28 -23.37
C ASP A 388 2.19 3.36 -22.25
N HIS A 389 1.34 2.41 -21.83
CA HIS A 389 1.70 1.39 -20.85
C HIS A 389 2.82 0.49 -21.40
N TRP A 390 3.77 0.14 -20.53
CA TRP A 390 4.94 -0.63 -20.92
C TRP A 390 5.28 -1.69 -19.87
N GLY A 391 5.20 -2.96 -20.25
CA GLY A 391 5.49 -4.09 -19.37
C GLY A 391 6.94 -4.55 -19.35
N PRO A 392 7.70 -4.43 -20.47
CA PRO A 392 9.03 -5.03 -20.62
C PRO A 392 10.09 -4.55 -19.62
N CYS A 393 9.96 -3.35 -19.06
CA CYS A 393 10.82 -2.89 -17.98
C CYS A 393 10.19 -1.73 -17.20
N PHE A 394 10.38 -1.74 -15.88
CA PHE A 394 10.07 -0.61 -14.99
C PHE A 394 10.84 -0.72 -13.69
N THR A 395 10.75 0.33 -12.88
CA THR A 395 11.57 0.49 -11.69
C THR A 395 10.70 0.55 -10.44
N ASN A 396 11.09 -0.22 -9.42
CA ASN A 396 10.57 -0.09 -8.06
C ASN A 396 11.70 0.30 -7.10
N LEU A 397 11.33 0.99 -6.02
CA LEU A 397 12.26 1.53 -5.03
C LEU A 397 12.07 0.84 -3.69
N PHE A 398 13.20 0.54 -3.03
CA PHE A 398 13.24 -0.09 -1.71
C PHE A 398 14.23 0.65 -0.82
N MET A 399 13.92 0.78 0.47
CA MET A 399 14.83 1.37 1.46
C MET A 399 14.43 1.03 2.89
N GLY A 400 15.24 1.47 3.83
CA GLY A 400 15.01 1.27 5.27
C GLY A 400 15.51 -0.06 5.78
N GLY A 401 14.88 -0.55 6.83
CA GLY A 401 15.29 -1.76 7.52
C GLY A 401 15.45 -2.96 6.59
N GLY A 402 16.54 -3.69 6.76
CA GLY A 402 16.85 -4.89 5.98
C GLY A 402 17.33 -4.64 4.56
N VAL A 403 17.14 -3.44 4.01
CA VAL A 403 17.53 -3.11 2.63
C VAL A 403 18.93 -2.54 2.59
N LYS A 404 19.78 -3.07 1.72
CA LYS A 404 21.11 -2.54 1.47
C LYS A 404 20.99 -1.21 0.71
N PRO A 405 21.49 -0.09 1.26
CA PRO A 405 21.25 1.23 0.69
C PRO A 405 22.09 1.54 -0.54
N GLY A 406 21.62 2.49 -1.36
CA GLY A 406 22.38 3.15 -2.42
C GLY A 406 22.71 2.26 -3.64
N ARG A 407 21.93 1.20 -3.90
CA ARG A 407 22.22 0.25 -4.98
C ARG A 407 21.28 0.42 -6.16
N ILE A 408 21.80 0.06 -7.32
CA ILE A 408 20.99 -0.15 -8.53
C ILE A 408 21.10 -1.63 -8.92
N ILE A 409 19.96 -2.29 -8.98
CA ILE A 409 19.80 -3.70 -9.38
C ILE A 409 19.14 -3.70 -10.76
N GLY A 410 19.83 -4.29 -11.75
CA GLY A 410 19.38 -4.34 -13.12
C GLY A 410 19.71 -3.08 -13.94
N LYS A 411 19.76 -3.24 -15.26
CA LYS A 411 20.00 -2.18 -16.23
C LYS A 411 18.99 -2.27 -17.38
N THR A 412 18.58 -1.12 -17.88
CA THR A 412 17.69 -1.02 -19.04
C THR A 412 18.27 -0.07 -20.09
N ASP A 413 17.86 -0.24 -21.33
CA ASP A 413 18.05 0.77 -22.38
C ASP A 413 16.82 1.71 -22.53
N GLY A 414 15.87 1.57 -21.63
CA GLY A 414 14.59 2.28 -21.62
C GLY A 414 13.45 1.47 -22.27
N TYR A 415 13.74 0.62 -23.22
CA TYR A 415 12.76 -0.24 -23.89
C TYR A 415 12.71 -1.65 -23.31
N LYS A 416 13.84 -2.16 -22.87
CA LYS A 416 13.98 -3.52 -22.34
C LYS A 416 15.08 -3.58 -21.28
N VAL A 417 15.06 -4.63 -20.50
CA VAL A 417 16.13 -4.98 -19.59
C VAL A 417 17.34 -5.51 -20.36
N THR A 418 18.50 -4.93 -20.09
CA THR A 418 19.80 -5.35 -20.66
C THR A 418 20.61 -6.19 -19.68
N ASP A 419 20.33 -6.02 -18.38
CA ASP A 419 20.88 -6.81 -17.29
C ASP A 419 19.82 -6.93 -16.18
N VAL A 420 19.46 -8.13 -15.80
CA VAL A 420 18.44 -8.34 -14.75
C VAL A 420 18.96 -8.03 -13.35
N GLY A 421 20.26 -8.10 -13.13
CA GLY A 421 20.93 -7.68 -11.88
C GLY A 421 20.70 -8.58 -10.66
N TRP A 422 20.03 -9.72 -10.79
CA TRP A 422 19.78 -10.66 -9.71
C TRP A 422 20.10 -12.11 -10.13
N LYS A 423 19.96 -13.07 -9.19
CA LYS A 423 20.39 -14.47 -9.37
C LYS A 423 19.71 -15.26 -10.51
N PHE A 424 18.54 -14.82 -10.98
CA PHE A 424 17.84 -15.44 -12.11
C PHE A 424 18.12 -14.69 -13.41
N LYS A 425 17.87 -15.36 -14.54
CA LYS A 425 17.96 -14.74 -15.88
C LYS A 425 16.69 -13.97 -16.24
N GLU A 426 15.58 -14.35 -15.66
CA GLU A 426 14.26 -13.79 -15.86
C GLU A 426 14.08 -12.56 -14.99
N GLN A 427 13.21 -11.68 -15.42
CA GLN A 427 12.91 -10.43 -14.73
C GLN A 427 12.04 -10.68 -13.48
N PRO A 428 12.28 -9.93 -12.37
CA PRO A 428 11.38 -10.00 -11.24
C PRO A 428 10.01 -9.39 -11.58
N MET A 429 8.98 -9.88 -10.90
CA MET A 429 7.61 -9.40 -10.96
C MET A 429 7.16 -9.00 -9.55
N ILE A 430 5.94 -8.49 -9.43
CA ILE A 430 5.38 -8.09 -8.14
C ILE A 430 5.33 -9.23 -7.11
N ASP A 431 5.15 -10.47 -7.56
CA ASP A 431 5.20 -11.67 -6.71
C ASP A 431 6.50 -11.74 -5.91
N HIS A 432 7.63 -11.38 -6.52
CA HIS A 432 8.95 -11.37 -5.87
C HIS A 432 9.06 -10.25 -4.83
N VAL A 433 8.36 -9.11 -5.03
CA VAL A 433 8.26 -8.05 -4.02
C VAL A 433 7.51 -8.57 -2.79
N VAL A 434 6.41 -9.27 -2.99
CA VAL A 434 5.61 -9.82 -1.88
C VAL A 434 6.42 -10.88 -1.11
N SER A 435 7.13 -11.78 -1.80
CA SER A 435 8.05 -12.73 -1.15
C SER A 435 9.17 -12.04 -0.38
N THR A 436 9.68 -10.92 -0.91
CA THR A 436 10.70 -10.11 -0.24
C THR A 436 10.16 -9.51 1.05
N ILE A 437 8.95 -8.95 1.02
CA ILE A 437 8.26 -8.40 2.19
C ILE A 437 8.00 -9.50 3.23
N TYR A 438 7.49 -10.66 2.80
CA TYR A 438 7.27 -11.79 3.71
C TYR A 438 8.57 -12.22 4.39
N THR A 439 9.64 -12.42 3.62
CA THR A 439 10.95 -12.78 4.17
C THR A 439 11.47 -11.75 5.17
N ALA A 440 11.34 -10.46 4.85
CA ALA A 440 11.77 -9.37 5.73
C ALA A 440 11.01 -9.37 7.07
N LEU A 441 9.71 -9.65 7.05
CA LEU A 441 8.85 -9.74 8.24
C LEU A 441 8.97 -11.06 9.01
N GLY A 442 9.71 -12.05 8.50
CA GLY A 442 9.85 -13.37 9.12
C GLY A 442 8.75 -14.36 8.73
N ILE A 443 8.01 -14.08 7.67
CA ILE A 443 6.94 -14.94 7.16
C ILE A 443 7.52 -15.91 6.11
N ASP A 444 7.25 -17.21 6.28
CA ASP A 444 7.60 -18.22 5.29
C ASP A 444 6.70 -18.10 4.07
N TRP A 445 7.24 -17.51 3.00
CA TRP A 445 6.53 -17.28 1.74
C TRP A 445 6.16 -18.57 0.98
N SER A 446 6.74 -19.70 1.33
CA SER A 446 6.46 -21.01 0.71
C SER A 446 5.24 -21.71 1.29
N LYS A 447 4.61 -21.16 2.32
CA LYS A 447 3.41 -21.71 2.93
C LYS A 447 2.24 -21.77 1.97
N LYS A 448 1.35 -22.73 2.22
CA LYS A 448 0.04 -22.84 1.56
C LYS A 448 -1.06 -23.19 2.55
N ILE A 449 -2.25 -22.68 2.29
CA ILE A 449 -3.49 -23.02 2.99
C ILE A 449 -4.23 -24.02 2.12
N VAL A 450 -4.59 -25.18 2.68
CA VAL A 450 -5.16 -26.30 1.89
C VAL A 450 -6.66 -26.50 2.10
N ASP A 451 -7.24 -25.94 3.16
CA ASP A 451 -8.66 -26.01 3.48
C ASP A 451 -9.39 -24.73 3.05
N THR A 452 -9.31 -24.41 1.77
CA THR A 452 -9.98 -23.26 1.18
C THR A 452 -11.41 -23.57 0.76
N PRO A 453 -12.31 -22.59 0.64
CA PRO A 453 -13.70 -22.80 0.21
C PRO A 453 -13.83 -23.48 -1.16
N SER A 454 -12.93 -23.20 -2.10
CA SER A 454 -12.92 -23.85 -3.42
C SER A 454 -12.27 -25.22 -3.43
N GLY A 455 -11.66 -25.66 -2.33
CA GLY A 455 -10.86 -26.88 -2.25
C GLY A 455 -9.52 -26.80 -2.98
N ARG A 456 -9.15 -25.63 -3.52
CA ARG A 456 -7.83 -25.40 -4.13
C ARG A 456 -6.87 -24.86 -3.08
N ALA A 457 -5.65 -25.39 -3.03
CA ALA A 457 -4.63 -24.85 -2.16
C ALA A 457 -4.32 -23.38 -2.54
N TYR A 458 -4.31 -22.53 -1.53
CA TYR A 458 -3.82 -21.16 -1.67
C TYR A 458 -2.36 -21.12 -1.26
N GLU A 459 -1.47 -20.95 -2.22
CA GLU A 459 -0.05 -20.73 -1.99
C GLU A 459 0.18 -19.24 -1.66
N TYR A 460 0.98 -18.93 -0.64
CA TYR A 460 1.31 -17.52 -0.31
C TYR A 460 2.00 -16.85 -1.48
N GLN A 461 2.86 -17.61 -2.17
CA GLN A 461 3.41 -17.24 -3.45
C GLN A 461 3.21 -18.38 -4.46
N GLN A 462 2.78 -18.02 -5.64
CA GLN A 462 2.56 -18.98 -6.71
C GLN A 462 3.89 -19.59 -7.13
N THR A 463 3.95 -20.92 -7.16
CA THR A 463 5.12 -21.65 -7.65
C THR A 463 5.15 -21.71 -9.18
N ALA A 464 4.03 -21.43 -9.83
CA ALA A 464 3.88 -21.37 -11.28
C ALA A 464 3.03 -20.15 -11.66
N PRO A 465 3.62 -19.01 -12.05
CA PRO A 465 2.86 -17.90 -12.59
C PRO A 465 2.15 -18.35 -13.88
N LEU A 466 0.85 -18.11 -13.93
CA LEU A 466 0.03 -18.45 -15.10
C LEU A 466 0.49 -17.61 -16.31
N GLY A 467 1.04 -18.26 -17.31
CA GLY A 467 1.17 -17.70 -18.67
C GLY A 467 2.52 -17.10 -19.06
N GLY A 468 3.59 -17.31 -18.30
CA GLY A 468 4.94 -16.91 -18.73
C GLY A 468 5.72 -18.03 -19.41
N PRO A 469 6.58 -17.73 -20.39
CA PRO A 469 7.40 -18.75 -21.05
C PRO A 469 8.52 -19.31 -20.16
N ALA A 470 8.78 -18.70 -19.01
CA ALA A 470 9.77 -19.14 -18.03
C ALA A 470 9.15 -19.29 -16.65
N PHE A 471 9.37 -20.44 -16.05
CA PHE A 471 8.97 -20.72 -14.69
C PHE A 471 10.01 -20.16 -13.72
N ILE A 472 9.69 -19.04 -13.06
CA ILE A 472 10.50 -18.57 -11.96
C ILE A 472 9.71 -18.80 -10.67
N PRO A 473 10.27 -19.49 -9.69
CA PRO A 473 9.67 -19.51 -8.35
C PRO A 473 9.59 -18.08 -7.83
N SER A 474 8.46 -17.66 -7.30
CA SER A 474 8.27 -16.33 -6.69
C SER A 474 9.06 -16.19 -5.39
N THR A 475 10.40 -16.22 -5.50
CA THR A 475 11.34 -16.13 -4.36
C THR A 475 11.62 -14.65 -4.03
N PRO A 476 12.14 -14.36 -2.83
CA PRO A 476 12.61 -13.02 -2.48
C PRO A 476 13.72 -12.53 -3.42
N ILE A 477 13.79 -11.22 -3.63
CA ILE A 477 14.91 -10.55 -4.27
C ILE A 477 16.02 -10.42 -3.24
N GLU A 478 16.85 -11.46 -3.12
CA GLU A 478 17.87 -11.57 -2.09
C GLU A 478 18.93 -10.46 -2.17
N GLU A 479 19.17 -9.96 -3.37
CA GLU A 479 20.11 -8.87 -3.65
C GLU A 479 19.73 -7.54 -2.98
N LEU A 480 18.46 -7.40 -2.55
CA LEU A 480 18.00 -6.24 -1.78
C LEU A 480 18.53 -6.23 -0.34
N PHE A 481 18.80 -7.41 0.22
CA PHE A 481 19.11 -7.51 1.64
C PHE A 481 20.60 -7.26 1.97
N VAL A 482 20.80 -6.80 3.21
CA VAL A 482 22.13 -6.62 3.81
C VAL A 482 22.76 -7.97 4.15
#